data_5728695d7cb32f80bc850a6205d529d6
#
_entry.id   5728695d7cb32f80bc850a6205d529d6
#
_cell.length_a   1.000
_cell.length_b   1.000
_cell.length_c   1.000
_cell.angle_alpha   90.00
_cell.angle_beta   90.00
_cell.angle_gamma   90.00
#
_symmetry.space_group_name_H-M   'P 1'
#
loop_
_entity.id
_entity.type
_entity.pdbx_description
1 polymer ?
#
loop_
_entity_poly.entity_id
_entity_poly.type
_entity_poly.pdbx_seq_one_letter_code
_entity_poly.pdbx_strand_id
1 'polypeptide(L)'
;MSQELKNRTKKFALDVIGLCTGLPHLPETRHTIDQLIRSSSSVAANYRSACRGKSKADFIAKLGIVEEEADESGFWLEMLRDVCELLSANSEPRTHHPLNRSRTEIRDSKLDLRTSQELARLLDETDQLVAITVASRKTARASDC
;
A
#
# COMPACT_ATOMS: atom_id res chain seq x y z
N MET A 1 20.58 2.94 12.76
CA MET A 1 19.31 2.94 12.01
C MET A 1 19.50 3.58 10.67
N SER A 2 19.22 2.85 9.64
CA SER A 2 19.76 3.17 8.34
C SER A 2 18.94 4.23 7.61
N GLN A 3 19.62 5.20 7.02
CA GLN A 3 19.08 6.12 6.02
C GLN A 3 18.40 5.34 4.88
N GLU A 4 18.86 4.14 4.62
CA GLU A 4 18.33 3.20 3.65
C GLU A 4 16.86 2.84 3.91
N LEU A 5 16.48 2.45 5.14
CA LEU A 5 15.09 2.11 5.45
C LEU A 5 14.16 3.34 5.44
N LYS A 6 14.68 4.54 5.77
CA LYS A 6 13.92 5.79 5.57
C LYS A 6 13.62 6.05 4.09
N ASN A 7 14.59 5.80 3.23
CA ASN A 7 14.44 5.97 1.79
C ASN A 7 13.52 4.89 1.23
N ARG A 8 13.63 3.65 1.71
CA ARG A 8 12.82 2.52 1.30
C ARG A 8 11.34 2.72 1.64
N THR A 9 11.01 3.11 2.88
CA THR A 9 9.62 3.37 3.29
C THR A 9 9.02 4.56 2.52
N LYS A 10 9.81 5.62 2.26
CA LYS A 10 9.36 6.74 1.43
C LYS A 10 9.13 6.31 -0.02
N LYS A 11 10.03 5.50 -0.57
CA LYS A 11 9.88 4.95 -1.92
C LYS A 11 8.62 4.10 -2.04
N PHE A 12 8.37 3.22 -1.07
CA PHE A 12 7.15 2.42 -1.01
C PHE A 12 5.88 3.30 -1.10
N ALA A 13 5.78 4.35 -0.30
CA ALA A 13 4.64 5.28 -0.35
C ALA A 13 4.49 5.97 -1.73
N LEU A 14 5.60 6.38 -2.34
CA LEU A 14 5.60 6.98 -3.68
C LEU A 14 5.21 6.00 -4.78
N ASP A 15 5.66 4.75 -4.69
CA ASP A 15 5.31 3.68 -5.64
C ASP A 15 3.80 3.37 -5.55
N VAL A 16 3.23 3.33 -4.33
CA VAL A 16 1.79 3.18 -4.11
C VAL A 16 1.01 4.34 -4.73
N ILE A 17 1.42 5.59 -4.51
CA ILE A 17 0.79 6.76 -5.14
C ILE A 17 0.87 6.64 -6.66
N GLY A 18 2.03 6.24 -7.20
CA GLY A 18 2.23 6.02 -8.63
C GLY A 18 1.28 4.98 -9.21
N LEU A 19 1.10 3.84 -8.51
CA LEU A 19 0.12 2.82 -8.88
C LEU A 19 -1.30 3.41 -8.90
N CYS A 20 -1.70 4.10 -7.84
CA CYS A 20 -3.05 4.65 -7.69
C CYS A 20 -3.39 5.72 -8.74
N THR A 21 -2.41 6.55 -9.14
CA THR A 21 -2.61 7.58 -10.18
C THR A 21 -2.85 6.99 -11.57
N GLY A 22 -2.38 5.76 -11.82
CA GLY A 22 -2.61 5.05 -13.08
C GLY A 22 -3.93 4.30 -13.16
N LEU A 23 -4.71 4.25 -12.06
CA LEU A 23 -5.97 3.52 -11.99
C LEU A 23 -7.17 4.44 -12.20
N PRO A 24 -8.27 3.92 -12.79
CA PRO A 24 -9.50 4.69 -12.91
C PRO A 24 -10.11 4.96 -11.53
N HIS A 25 -10.41 6.24 -11.26
CA HIS A 25 -11.07 6.66 -10.02
C HIS A 25 -12.58 6.43 -10.08
N LEU A 26 -12.99 5.22 -9.77
CA LEU A 26 -14.39 4.83 -9.70
C LEU A 26 -14.93 4.96 -8.27
N PRO A 27 -16.25 5.11 -8.10
CA PRO A 27 -16.87 5.03 -6.77
C PRO A 27 -16.45 3.78 -5.99
N GLU A 28 -16.36 2.63 -6.69
CA GLU A 28 -16.04 1.32 -6.12
C GLU A 28 -14.57 1.21 -5.66
N THR A 29 -13.65 1.89 -6.31
CA THR A 29 -12.20 1.85 -5.96
C THR A 29 -11.76 3.01 -5.08
N ARG A 30 -12.52 4.10 -5.04
CA ARG A 30 -12.13 5.35 -4.37
C ARG A 30 -11.73 5.15 -2.92
N HIS A 31 -12.58 4.49 -2.13
CA HIS A 31 -12.32 4.27 -0.71
C HIS A 31 -11.03 3.46 -0.49
N THR A 32 -10.86 2.38 -1.25
CA THR A 32 -9.66 1.52 -1.18
C THR A 32 -8.40 2.30 -1.53
N ILE A 33 -8.42 3.11 -2.58
CA ILE A 33 -7.31 3.98 -2.99
C ILE A 33 -6.97 5.00 -1.90
N ASP A 34 -7.98 5.67 -1.33
CA ASP A 34 -7.78 6.67 -0.29
C ASP A 34 -7.11 6.06 0.96
N GLN A 35 -7.58 4.89 1.40
CA GLN A 35 -7.02 4.18 2.54
C GLN A 35 -5.60 3.68 2.26
N LEU A 36 -5.35 3.14 1.08
CA LEU A 36 -4.03 2.66 0.68
C LEU A 36 -2.99 3.80 0.65
N ILE A 37 -3.33 4.95 0.08
CA ILE A 37 -2.46 6.13 0.08
C ILE A 37 -2.19 6.62 1.51
N ARG A 38 -3.22 6.64 2.36
CA ARG A 38 -3.10 7.03 3.76
C ARG A 38 -2.16 6.11 4.52
N SER A 39 -2.39 4.80 4.51
CA SER A 39 -1.61 3.83 5.26
C SER A 39 -0.16 3.76 4.78
N SER A 40 0.08 3.70 3.47
CA SER A 40 1.44 3.67 2.92
C SER A 40 2.26 4.94 3.24
N SER A 41 1.61 6.11 3.21
CA SER A 41 2.24 7.37 3.63
C SER A 41 2.54 7.39 5.12
N SER A 42 1.67 6.79 5.93
CA SER A 42 1.82 6.65 7.37
C SER A 42 3.00 5.76 7.75
N VAL A 43 3.27 4.68 7.00
CA VAL A 43 4.49 3.85 7.14
C VAL A 43 5.75 4.73 7.11
N ALA A 44 5.88 5.55 6.07
CA ALA A 44 7.06 6.41 5.88
C ALA A 44 7.18 7.48 6.97
N ALA A 45 6.07 8.15 7.30
CA ALA A 45 6.02 9.21 8.28
C ALA A 45 6.36 8.70 9.69
N ASN A 46 5.76 7.58 10.10
CA ASN A 46 6.00 6.98 11.41
C ASN A 46 7.40 6.38 11.54
N TYR A 47 7.95 5.75 10.50
CA TYR A 47 9.34 5.29 10.53
C TYR A 47 10.31 6.47 10.70
N ARG A 48 10.10 7.56 9.95
CA ARG A 48 10.89 8.79 10.13
C ARG A 48 10.77 9.36 11.54
N SER A 49 9.58 9.32 12.14
CA SER A 49 9.34 9.73 13.53
C SER A 49 10.02 8.81 14.53
N ALA A 50 9.96 7.48 14.33
CA ALA A 50 10.65 6.50 15.15
C ALA A 50 12.16 6.78 15.22
N CYS A 51 12.78 7.11 14.08
CA CYS A 51 14.21 7.48 14.02
C CYS A 51 14.59 8.73 14.84
N ARG A 52 13.61 9.52 15.27
CA ARG A 52 13.78 10.69 16.13
C ARG A 52 13.13 10.49 17.50
N GLY A 53 12.89 9.25 17.87
CA GLY A 53 12.30 8.87 19.16
C GLY A 53 13.12 9.44 20.33
N LYS A 54 12.41 9.94 21.34
CA LYS A 54 13.02 10.56 22.54
C LYS A 54 13.60 9.53 23.50
N SER A 55 13.17 8.29 23.37
CA SER A 55 13.61 7.16 24.19
C SER A 55 13.49 5.86 23.40
N LYS A 56 14.10 4.79 23.90
CA LYS A 56 13.96 3.45 23.36
C LYS A 56 12.48 2.98 23.37
N ALA A 57 11.75 3.28 24.44
CA ALA A 57 10.33 2.95 24.54
C ALA A 57 9.50 3.67 23.47
N ASP A 58 9.76 4.97 23.24
CA ASP A 58 9.13 5.75 22.18
C ASP A 58 9.46 5.19 20.79
N PHE A 59 10.72 4.80 20.56
CA PHE A 59 11.14 4.14 19.34
C PHE A 59 10.37 2.83 19.08
N ILE A 60 10.30 1.93 20.09
CA ILE A 60 9.59 0.66 20.00
C ILE A 60 8.09 0.89 19.74
N ALA A 61 7.47 1.84 20.42
CA ALA A 61 6.06 2.19 20.23
C ALA A 61 5.78 2.66 18.80
N LYS A 62 6.61 3.55 18.28
CA LYS A 62 6.47 4.07 16.91
C LYS A 62 6.72 3.01 15.84
N LEU A 63 7.65 2.08 16.07
CA LEU A 63 7.83 0.93 15.19
C LEU A 63 6.58 0.02 15.19
N GLY A 64 5.84 -0.06 16.30
CA GLY A 64 4.55 -0.75 16.33
C GLY A 64 3.55 -0.15 15.36
N ILE A 65 3.46 1.17 15.34
CA ILE A 65 2.58 1.88 14.37
C ILE A 65 3.03 1.62 12.93
N VAL A 66 4.35 1.63 12.66
CA VAL A 66 4.88 1.32 11.32
C VAL A 66 4.47 -0.08 10.87
N GLU A 67 4.55 -1.07 11.77
CA GLU A 67 4.13 -2.45 11.52
C GLU A 67 2.64 -2.53 11.18
N GLU A 68 1.78 -1.89 11.99
CA GLU A 68 0.33 -1.85 11.78
C GLU A 68 -0.05 -1.18 10.44
N GLU A 69 0.56 -0.05 10.13
CA GLU A 69 0.29 0.69 8.88
C GLU A 69 0.82 -0.04 7.63
N ALA A 70 1.92 -0.80 7.77
CA ALA A 70 2.43 -1.63 6.68
C ALA A 70 1.48 -2.81 6.41
N ASP A 71 1.02 -3.49 7.46
CA ASP A 71 0.03 -4.57 7.35
C ASP A 71 -1.29 -4.07 6.74
N GLU A 72 -1.78 -2.91 7.20
CA GLU A 72 -2.96 -2.24 6.63
C GLU A 72 -2.77 -1.91 5.15
N SER A 73 -1.57 -1.48 4.74
CA SER A 73 -1.26 -1.22 3.33
C SER A 73 -1.33 -2.50 2.49
N GLY A 74 -0.87 -3.63 3.03
CA GLY A 74 -1.00 -4.95 2.41
C GLY A 74 -2.46 -5.32 2.20
N PHE A 75 -3.28 -5.18 3.23
CA PHE A 75 -4.72 -5.41 3.15
C PHE A 75 -5.39 -4.57 2.04
N TRP A 76 -5.10 -3.27 1.96
CA TRP A 76 -5.70 -2.41 0.94
C TRP A 76 -5.19 -2.69 -0.48
N LEU A 77 -3.95 -3.19 -0.64
CA LEU A 77 -3.44 -3.67 -1.93
C LEU A 77 -4.17 -4.95 -2.38
N GLU A 78 -4.44 -5.88 -1.47
CA GLU A 78 -5.26 -7.08 -1.75
C GLU A 78 -6.68 -6.67 -2.14
N MET A 79 -7.32 -5.80 -1.36
CA MET A 79 -8.65 -5.26 -1.66
C MET A 79 -8.71 -4.59 -3.04
N LEU A 80 -7.69 -3.81 -3.39
CA LEU A 80 -7.62 -3.14 -4.68
C LEU A 80 -7.54 -4.15 -5.83
N ARG A 81 -6.71 -5.19 -5.70
CA ARG A 81 -6.62 -6.30 -6.66
C ARG A 81 -7.99 -6.97 -6.84
N ASP A 82 -8.61 -7.36 -5.73
CA ASP A 82 -9.85 -8.13 -5.74
C ASP A 82 -11.02 -7.30 -6.31
N VAL A 83 -11.10 -6.02 -5.99
CA VAL A 83 -12.10 -5.10 -6.59
C VAL A 83 -11.88 -4.96 -8.10
N CYS A 84 -10.64 -4.81 -8.55
CA CYS A 84 -10.34 -4.74 -9.98
C CYS A 84 -10.73 -6.04 -10.72
N GLU A 85 -10.49 -7.20 -10.11
CA GLU A 85 -10.91 -8.50 -10.65
C GLU A 85 -12.43 -8.63 -10.72
N LEU A 86 -13.16 -8.23 -9.67
CA LEU A 86 -14.62 -8.22 -9.65
C LEU A 86 -15.21 -7.32 -10.74
N LEU A 87 -14.65 -6.13 -10.94
CA LEU A 87 -15.08 -5.21 -11.99
C LEU A 87 -14.84 -5.79 -13.39
N SER A 88 -13.72 -6.48 -13.58
CA SER A 88 -13.38 -7.15 -14.83
C SER A 88 -14.32 -8.33 -15.14
N ALA A 89 -14.65 -9.14 -14.14
CA ALA A 89 -15.54 -10.31 -14.27
C ALA A 89 -16.99 -9.91 -14.57
N ASN A 90 -17.47 -8.79 -14.01
CA ASN A 90 -18.84 -8.30 -14.22
C ASN A 90 -19.02 -7.50 -15.52
N SER A 91 -18.00 -7.42 -16.34
CA SER A 91 -18.03 -6.72 -17.65
C SER A 91 -18.55 -7.62 -18.77
N GLU A 92 -19.78 -8.17 -18.63
CA GLU A 92 -20.50 -8.83 -19.72
C GLU A 92 -20.81 -7.82 -20.85
N PRO A 93 -20.83 -8.21 -22.15
CA PRO A 93 -21.09 -7.34 -23.27
C PRO A 93 -22.55 -6.88 -23.27
N ARG A 94 -22.86 -5.81 -22.54
CA ARG A 94 -24.14 -5.13 -22.68
C ARG A 94 -24.10 -4.16 -23.84
N THR A 95 -25.04 -4.37 -24.76
CA THR A 95 -25.32 -3.56 -25.95
C THR A 95 -25.17 -2.06 -25.72
N HIS A 96 -24.54 -1.40 -26.70
CA HIS A 96 -24.24 0.02 -26.78
C HIS A 96 -25.30 0.94 -26.18
N HIS A 97 -24.93 1.68 -25.13
CA HIS A 97 -25.58 2.94 -24.77
C HIS A 97 -24.49 4.03 -24.70
N PRO A 98 -24.57 5.12 -25.49
CA PRO A 98 -23.47 6.05 -25.73
C PRO A 98 -23.16 7.04 -24.59
N LEU A 99 -23.76 6.91 -23.42
CA LEU A 99 -23.68 7.91 -22.33
C LEU A 99 -22.78 7.56 -21.14
N ASN A 100 -21.96 6.51 -21.21
CA ASN A 100 -21.12 6.17 -20.08
C ASN A 100 -19.66 5.91 -20.47
N ARG A 101 -18.96 6.97 -20.91
CA ARG A 101 -17.54 6.94 -21.28
C ARG A 101 -16.63 6.37 -20.17
N SER A 102 -16.88 6.73 -18.91
CA SER A 102 -16.05 6.30 -17.78
C SER A 102 -16.10 4.80 -17.51
N ARG A 103 -17.24 4.15 -17.76
CA ARG A 103 -17.41 2.70 -17.60
C ARG A 103 -16.86 1.89 -18.76
N THR A 104 -16.75 2.50 -19.94
CA THR A 104 -16.23 1.84 -21.15
C THR A 104 -14.70 1.74 -21.11
N GLU A 105 -14.03 2.73 -20.53
CA GLU A 105 -12.55 2.73 -20.36
C GLU A 105 -12.06 1.63 -19.41
N ILE A 106 -12.91 1.18 -18.47
CA ILE A 106 -12.61 0.06 -17.57
C ILE A 106 -12.82 -1.29 -18.27
N ARG A 107 -13.73 -1.36 -19.25
CA ARG A 107 -13.97 -2.59 -20.03
C ARG A 107 -12.75 -3.03 -20.84
N ASP A 108 -11.88 -2.10 -21.23
CA ASP A 108 -10.64 -2.38 -21.95
C ASP A 108 -9.42 -2.52 -21.03
N SER A 109 -9.55 -2.12 -19.77
CA SER A 109 -8.53 -2.32 -18.75
C SER A 109 -8.80 -3.61 -17.94
N LYS A 110 -8.61 -4.79 -18.55
CA LYS A 110 -7.93 -5.85 -17.82
C LYS A 110 -6.78 -5.16 -17.13
N LEU A 111 -6.67 -5.32 -15.79
CA LEU A 111 -5.48 -4.88 -15.07
C LEU A 111 -4.30 -5.18 -15.99
N ASP A 112 -3.70 -4.18 -16.60
CA ASP A 112 -2.67 -4.46 -17.57
C ASP A 112 -1.57 -5.26 -16.86
N LEU A 113 -0.84 -6.07 -17.58
CA LEU A 113 0.18 -6.95 -17.01
C LEU A 113 1.15 -6.16 -16.10
N ARG A 114 1.43 -4.91 -16.46
CA ARG A 114 2.30 -4.00 -15.71
C ARG A 114 1.71 -3.64 -14.35
N THR A 115 0.43 -3.28 -14.30
CA THR A 115 -0.28 -2.96 -13.05
C THR A 115 -0.38 -4.17 -12.13
N SER A 116 -0.66 -5.35 -12.68
CA SER A 116 -0.68 -6.62 -11.93
C SER A 116 0.68 -6.97 -11.34
N GLN A 117 1.75 -6.77 -12.09
CA GLN A 117 3.13 -6.99 -11.63
C GLN A 117 3.52 -6.00 -10.52
N GLU A 118 3.13 -4.75 -10.68
CA GLU A 118 3.40 -3.72 -9.66
C GLU A 118 2.63 -3.96 -8.37
N LEU A 119 1.37 -4.40 -8.44
CA LEU A 119 0.58 -4.83 -7.29
C LEU A 119 1.27 -5.99 -6.55
N ALA A 120 1.70 -7.03 -7.27
CA ALA A 120 2.40 -8.16 -6.68
C ALA A 120 3.71 -7.75 -6.01
N ARG A 121 4.47 -6.85 -6.64
CA ARG A 121 5.72 -6.30 -6.08
C ARG A 121 5.47 -5.52 -4.80
N LEU A 122 4.42 -4.70 -4.77
CA LEU A 122 4.08 -3.90 -3.59
C LEU A 122 3.56 -4.76 -2.44
N LEU A 123 2.83 -5.83 -2.71
CA LEU A 123 2.44 -6.82 -1.70
C LEU A 123 3.67 -7.49 -1.06
N ASP A 124 4.62 -7.94 -1.86
CA ASP A 124 5.88 -8.49 -1.35
C ASP A 124 6.67 -7.45 -0.54
N GLU A 125 6.67 -6.19 -0.96
CA GLU A 125 7.31 -5.10 -0.22
C GLU A 125 6.65 -4.85 1.15
N THR A 126 5.32 -4.92 1.27
CA THR A 126 4.63 -4.81 2.57
C THR A 126 5.04 -5.92 3.51
N ASP A 127 5.07 -7.16 3.06
CA ASP A 127 5.50 -8.31 3.86
C ASP A 127 6.94 -8.13 4.38
N GLN A 128 7.83 -7.64 3.53
CA GLN A 128 9.23 -7.36 3.91
C GLN A 128 9.31 -6.22 4.94
N LEU A 129 8.54 -5.15 4.77
CA LEU A 129 8.52 -4.02 5.70
C LEU A 129 7.98 -4.44 7.08
N VAL A 130 6.92 -5.25 7.13
CA VAL A 130 6.40 -5.85 8.36
C VAL A 130 7.48 -6.71 9.02
N ALA A 131 8.12 -7.62 8.28
CA ALA A 131 9.16 -8.50 8.82
C ALA A 131 10.36 -7.72 9.40
N ILE A 132 10.83 -6.70 8.68
CA ILE A 132 11.94 -5.83 9.14
C ILE A 132 11.54 -5.08 10.41
N THR A 133 10.32 -4.57 10.48
CA THR A 133 9.84 -3.79 11.62
C THR A 133 9.68 -4.66 12.85
N VAL A 134 9.11 -5.86 12.71
CA VAL A 134 9.00 -6.88 13.78
C VAL A 134 10.39 -7.25 14.30
N ALA A 135 11.35 -7.55 13.41
CA ALA A 135 12.70 -7.88 13.80
C ALA A 135 13.38 -6.73 14.54
N SER A 136 13.23 -5.50 14.07
CA SER A 136 13.78 -4.29 14.71
C SER A 136 13.20 -4.06 16.11
N ARG A 137 11.90 -4.29 16.30
CA ARG A 137 11.24 -4.21 17.62
C ARG A 137 11.77 -5.27 18.58
N LYS A 138 11.90 -6.52 18.10
CA LYS A 138 12.46 -7.62 18.92
C LYS A 138 13.89 -7.32 19.36
N THR A 139 14.75 -6.90 18.43
CA THR A 139 16.14 -6.53 18.75
C THR A 139 16.19 -5.36 19.73
N ALA A 140 15.38 -4.33 19.51
CA ALA A 140 15.34 -3.20 20.42
C ALA A 140 14.88 -3.59 21.84
N ARG A 141 13.95 -4.51 22.01
CA ARG A 141 13.55 -5.03 23.32
C ARG A 141 14.64 -5.86 23.99
N ALA A 142 15.34 -6.70 23.23
CA ALA A 142 16.37 -7.59 23.75
C ALA A 142 17.65 -6.86 24.22
N SER A 143 17.92 -5.64 23.76
CA SER A 143 19.11 -4.87 24.13
C SER A 143 19.09 -4.31 25.56
N ASP A 144 18.10 -4.65 26.39
CA ASP A 144 17.99 -4.26 27.80
C ASP A 144 18.54 -5.32 28.78
N CYS A 145 19.17 -6.40 28.28
CA CYS A 145 19.88 -7.41 29.11
C CYS A 145 21.37 -7.15 29.17
#